data_4049e8567651636e57a7c42ec4f6cd15
#
_entry.id   4049e8567651636e57a7c42ec4f6cd15
#
_cell.length_a   1.000
_cell.length_b   1.000
_cell.length_c   1.000
_cell.angle_alpha   90.00
_cell.angle_beta   90.00
_cell.angle_gamma   90.00
#
_symmetry.space_group_name_H-M   'P 1'
#
loop_
_entity.id
_entity.type
_entity.pdbx_description
1 polymer ?
#
loop_
_entity_poly.entity_id
_entity_poly.type
_entity_poly.pdbx_seq_one_letter_code
_entity_poly.pdbx_strand_id
1 'polypeptide(L)'
;VVVPAFAHGAIAERCAPYLKDGQIVLLNPGRTAGALEFMNILKERGNSNKIIIAEAQTFIYASRGTGPASVKIFRIKHAIPVGAIPAVNTDAVIDKINEAFPEFISATSVIETSFNNIGAVFHPAITILNTSRIEATYGNFQFYIEGVTQSVARILEEVDRERVEIAHALKCKNVLTALDWLSMAYNIFEDNLFDAIHNNPGYVGINAPRTINNRYIT
;
A
#
# COMPACT_ATOMS: atom_id res chain seq x y z
N VAL A 1 10.92 -7.05 -5.94
CA VAL A 1 10.80 -5.69 -6.53
C VAL A 1 10.42 -4.74 -5.42
N VAL A 2 11.27 -3.75 -5.13
CA VAL A 2 11.06 -2.77 -4.04
C VAL A 2 11.22 -1.37 -4.63
N VAL A 3 10.17 -0.89 -5.30
CA VAL A 3 10.13 0.41 -5.97
C VAL A 3 8.76 1.07 -5.76
N PRO A 4 8.62 2.38 -6.02
CA PRO A 4 7.30 3.02 -6.08
C PRO A 4 6.40 2.37 -7.15
N ALA A 5 5.08 2.39 -6.93
CA ALA A 5 4.11 1.70 -7.80
C ALA A 5 4.25 2.10 -9.29
N PHE A 6 4.44 3.39 -9.59
CA PHE A 6 4.61 3.87 -10.96
C PHE A 6 5.80 3.23 -11.73
N ALA A 7 6.72 2.60 -11.01
CA ALA A 7 7.88 1.92 -11.62
C ALA A 7 7.64 0.42 -11.87
N HIS A 8 6.54 -0.16 -11.37
CA HIS A 8 6.25 -1.59 -11.52
C HIS A 8 6.16 -1.97 -13.00
N GLY A 9 5.46 -1.18 -13.82
CA GLY A 9 5.31 -1.44 -15.24
C GLY A 9 6.65 -1.49 -15.98
N ALA A 10 7.51 -0.51 -15.76
CA ALA A 10 8.84 -0.47 -16.39
C ALA A 10 9.73 -1.65 -15.96
N ILE A 11 9.62 -2.10 -14.71
CA ILE A 11 10.34 -3.29 -14.24
C ILE A 11 9.78 -4.55 -14.89
N ALA A 12 8.45 -4.69 -14.97
CA ALA A 12 7.80 -5.82 -15.63
C ALA A 12 8.25 -5.96 -17.10
N GLU A 13 8.24 -4.87 -17.86
CA GLU A 13 8.71 -4.86 -19.24
C GLU A 13 10.15 -5.35 -19.38
N ARG A 14 11.04 -4.84 -18.54
CA ARG A 14 12.46 -5.21 -18.57
C ARG A 14 12.72 -6.65 -18.12
N CYS A 15 11.92 -7.17 -17.20
CA CYS A 15 12.06 -8.54 -16.70
C CYS A 15 11.44 -9.57 -17.65
N ALA A 16 10.43 -9.18 -18.43
CA ALA A 16 9.65 -10.09 -19.27
C ALA A 16 10.49 -11.08 -20.13
N PRO A 17 11.57 -10.66 -20.83
CA PRO A 17 12.35 -11.58 -21.65
C PRO A 17 13.17 -12.61 -20.86
N TYR A 18 13.38 -12.39 -19.56
CA TYR A 18 14.33 -13.16 -18.74
C TYR A 18 13.66 -14.06 -17.69
N LEU A 19 12.39 -13.80 -17.38
CA LEU A 19 11.67 -14.60 -16.39
C LEU A 19 11.34 -15.98 -16.93
N LYS A 20 11.55 -17.01 -16.10
CA LYS A 20 11.43 -18.44 -16.43
C LYS A 20 10.37 -19.11 -15.57
N ASP A 21 9.96 -20.30 -16.00
CA ASP A 21 9.02 -21.15 -15.26
C ASP A 21 9.44 -21.35 -13.79
N GLY A 22 8.47 -21.24 -12.90
CA GLY A 22 8.66 -21.46 -11.46
C GLY A 22 9.27 -20.27 -10.70
N GLN A 23 9.67 -19.19 -11.39
CA GLN A 23 10.17 -18.01 -10.69
C GLN A 23 9.06 -17.28 -9.95
N ILE A 24 9.41 -16.75 -8.78
CA ILE A 24 8.56 -15.89 -7.95
C ILE A 24 9.02 -14.45 -8.09
N VAL A 25 8.11 -13.55 -8.41
CA VAL A 25 8.34 -12.10 -8.35
C VAL A 25 7.50 -11.53 -7.21
N LEU A 26 8.15 -11.06 -6.16
CA LEU A 26 7.48 -10.40 -5.03
C LEU A 26 7.57 -8.88 -5.20
N LEU A 27 6.41 -8.21 -5.28
CA LEU A 27 6.29 -6.76 -5.19
C LEU A 27 6.16 -6.38 -3.70
N ASN A 28 7.10 -5.62 -3.18
CA ASN A 28 7.12 -5.24 -1.78
C ASN A 28 7.22 -3.71 -1.62
N PRO A 29 6.04 -3.03 -1.49
CA PRO A 29 4.68 -3.55 -1.62
C PRO A 29 4.16 -3.54 -3.07
N GLY A 30 3.06 -4.27 -3.32
CA GLY A 30 2.34 -4.22 -4.59
C GLY A 30 1.43 -3.00 -4.75
N ARG A 31 1.00 -2.40 -3.66
CA ARG A 31 0.00 -1.32 -3.63
C ARG A 31 -1.37 -1.82 -4.12
N THR A 32 -2.10 -1.00 -4.88
CA THR A 32 -3.40 -1.38 -5.44
C THR A 32 -3.21 -1.95 -6.84
N ALA A 33 -3.57 -3.21 -7.02
CA ALA A 33 -3.50 -3.95 -8.30
C ALA A 33 -2.10 -4.10 -8.94
N GLY A 34 -1.01 -3.86 -8.19
CA GLY A 34 0.33 -3.92 -8.76
C GLY A 34 0.72 -5.28 -9.30
N ALA A 35 0.35 -6.37 -8.62
CA ALA A 35 0.58 -7.72 -9.12
C ALA A 35 -0.22 -8.03 -10.38
N LEU A 36 -1.45 -7.51 -10.49
CA LEU A 36 -2.29 -7.65 -11.68
C LEU A 36 -1.69 -6.90 -12.87
N GLU A 37 -1.27 -5.65 -12.67
CA GLU A 37 -0.57 -4.85 -13.68
C GLU A 37 0.69 -5.55 -14.16
N PHE A 38 1.54 -5.99 -13.22
CA PHE A 38 2.79 -6.68 -13.53
C PHE A 38 2.53 -7.94 -14.36
N MET A 39 1.58 -8.78 -13.97
CA MET A 39 1.19 -9.97 -14.71
C MET A 39 0.68 -9.66 -16.12
N ASN A 40 -0.15 -8.61 -16.24
CA ASN A 40 -0.69 -8.19 -17.54
C ASN A 40 0.42 -7.77 -18.50
N ILE A 41 1.36 -6.95 -18.04
CA ILE A 41 2.50 -6.51 -18.84
C ILE A 41 3.38 -7.69 -19.29
N LEU A 42 3.64 -8.68 -18.42
CA LEU A 42 4.37 -9.88 -18.81
C LEU A 42 3.68 -10.59 -19.99
N LYS A 43 2.34 -10.75 -19.93
CA LYS A 43 1.55 -11.36 -21.01
C LYS A 43 1.62 -10.53 -22.30
N GLU A 44 1.46 -9.21 -22.21
CA GLU A 44 1.55 -8.31 -23.38
C GLU A 44 2.93 -8.35 -24.03
N ARG A 45 3.98 -8.57 -23.25
CA ARG A 45 5.37 -8.75 -23.75
C ARG A 45 5.67 -10.18 -24.22
N GLY A 46 4.65 -11.04 -24.30
CA GLY A 46 4.76 -12.39 -24.85
C GLY A 46 5.41 -13.41 -23.90
N ASN A 47 5.57 -13.09 -22.60
CA ASN A 47 6.06 -14.07 -21.65
C ASN A 47 4.94 -15.06 -21.33
N SER A 48 5.08 -16.31 -21.75
CA SER A 48 4.14 -17.41 -21.53
C SER A 48 4.57 -18.36 -20.40
N ASN A 49 5.67 -18.06 -19.71
CA ASN A 49 6.19 -18.88 -18.63
C ASN A 49 5.26 -18.89 -17.42
N LYS A 50 5.31 -19.99 -16.65
CA LYS A 50 4.54 -20.17 -15.42
C LYS A 50 5.23 -19.44 -14.26
N ILE A 51 5.06 -18.12 -14.23
CA ILE A 51 5.63 -17.23 -13.21
C ILE A 51 4.59 -16.99 -12.13
N ILE A 52 5.01 -16.94 -10.88
CA ILE A 52 4.18 -16.58 -9.74
C ILE A 52 4.46 -15.12 -9.41
N ILE A 53 3.45 -14.26 -9.52
CA ILE A 53 3.57 -12.87 -9.07
C ILE A 53 2.91 -12.77 -7.70
N ALA A 54 3.64 -12.25 -6.73
CA ALA A 54 3.14 -12.03 -5.38
C ALA A 54 3.27 -10.56 -5.00
N GLU A 55 2.41 -10.09 -4.12
CA GLU A 55 2.50 -8.74 -3.58
C GLU A 55 2.28 -8.72 -2.07
N ALA A 56 3.14 -7.97 -1.39
CA ALA A 56 2.96 -7.62 0.01
C ALA A 56 2.06 -6.39 0.13
N GLN A 57 1.17 -6.40 1.13
CA GLN A 57 0.27 -5.28 1.42
C GLN A 57 1.03 -4.00 1.77
N THR A 58 2.17 -4.11 2.44
CA THR A 58 2.99 -2.97 2.88
C THR A 58 4.47 -3.36 2.97
N PHE A 59 5.34 -2.36 3.18
CA PHE A 59 6.75 -2.60 3.49
C PHE A 59 6.94 -3.30 4.84
N ILE A 60 7.97 -4.12 4.97
CA ILE A 60 8.42 -4.71 6.25
C ILE A 60 8.84 -3.60 7.22
N TYR A 61 9.59 -2.63 6.74
CA TYR A 61 10.16 -1.57 7.56
C TYR A 61 9.35 -0.28 7.48
N ALA A 62 9.02 0.29 8.64
CA ALA A 62 8.70 1.71 8.73
C ALA A 62 10.03 2.47 8.80
N SER A 63 10.42 3.10 7.70
CA SER A 63 11.75 3.71 7.57
C SER A 63 11.73 5.00 6.78
N ARG A 64 12.77 5.81 6.97
CA ARG A 64 12.99 7.05 6.21
C ARG A 64 14.48 7.19 5.88
N GLY A 65 14.77 7.56 4.64
CA GLY A 65 16.12 7.96 4.24
C GLY A 65 16.53 9.23 4.99
N THR A 66 17.72 9.22 5.56
CA THR A 66 18.31 10.35 6.31
C THR A 66 19.53 10.93 5.62
N GLY A 67 19.96 10.33 4.49
CA GLY A 67 21.07 10.78 3.68
C GLY A 67 21.26 9.84 2.47
N PRO A 68 22.26 10.11 1.62
CA PRO A 68 22.47 9.35 0.37
C PRO A 68 22.66 7.84 0.56
N ALA A 69 23.23 7.42 1.69
CA ALA A 69 23.50 6.02 2.04
C ALA A 69 23.07 5.71 3.48
N SER A 70 22.07 6.43 4.01
CA SER A 70 21.64 6.32 5.39
C SER A 70 20.12 6.21 5.46
N VAL A 71 19.64 5.29 6.27
CA VAL A 71 18.23 5.07 6.54
C VAL A 71 18.00 4.88 8.03
N LYS A 72 16.95 5.51 8.55
CA LYS A 72 16.47 5.28 9.92
C LYS A 72 15.28 4.32 9.86
N ILE A 73 15.39 3.19 10.54
CA ILE A 73 14.29 2.24 10.74
C ILE A 73 13.63 2.59 12.07
N PHE A 74 12.34 2.90 12.04
CA PHE A 74 11.55 3.22 13.23
C PHE A 74 10.89 1.98 13.82
N ARG A 75 10.50 1.04 12.95
CA ARG A 75 9.79 -0.18 13.35
C ARG A 75 9.95 -1.27 12.29
N ILE A 76 10.05 -2.51 12.72
CA ILE A 76 9.84 -3.71 11.91
C ILE A 76 8.38 -4.12 12.12
N LYS A 77 7.63 -4.29 11.04
CA LYS A 77 6.26 -4.75 11.09
C LYS A 77 6.23 -6.28 11.13
N HIS A 78 5.20 -6.82 11.74
CA HIS A 78 4.95 -8.25 11.79
C HIS A 78 3.61 -8.57 11.11
N ALA A 79 3.43 -9.82 10.74
CA ALA A 79 2.19 -10.32 10.15
C ALA A 79 1.73 -9.52 8.91
N ILE A 80 2.64 -9.34 7.94
CA ILE A 80 2.38 -8.61 6.70
C ILE A 80 1.70 -9.54 5.69
N PRO A 81 0.44 -9.28 5.29
CA PRO A 81 -0.25 -10.11 4.31
C PRO A 81 0.44 -10.06 2.94
N VAL A 82 0.62 -11.23 2.33
CA VAL A 82 1.09 -11.41 0.95
C VAL A 82 0.08 -12.27 0.21
N GLY A 83 -0.36 -11.80 -0.94
CA GLY A 83 -1.17 -12.55 -1.88
C GLY A 83 -0.39 -12.89 -3.14
N ALA A 84 -0.75 -13.99 -3.81
CA ALA A 84 -0.11 -14.42 -5.05
C ALA A 84 -1.08 -14.58 -6.21
N ILE A 85 -0.56 -14.56 -7.42
CA ILE A 85 -1.25 -14.94 -8.66
C ILE A 85 -0.50 -16.12 -9.30
N PRO A 86 -1.13 -17.28 -9.44
CA PRO A 86 -2.47 -17.67 -8.93
C PRO A 86 -2.51 -17.74 -7.39
N ALA A 87 -3.69 -17.45 -6.80
CA ALA A 87 -3.86 -17.38 -5.34
C ALA A 87 -3.54 -18.72 -4.63
N VAL A 88 -3.73 -19.84 -5.29
CA VAL A 88 -3.39 -21.19 -4.78
C VAL A 88 -1.90 -21.35 -4.43
N ASN A 89 -1.05 -20.53 -4.97
CA ASN A 89 0.39 -20.56 -4.71
C ASN A 89 0.83 -19.69 -3.53
N THR A 90 -0.10 -18.99 -2.86
CA THR A 90 0.23 -18.04 -1.79
C THR A 90 1.05 -18.70 -0.68
N ASP A 91 0.59 -19.85 -0.16
CA ASP A 91 1.29 -20.52 0.95
C ASP A 91 2.70 -20.98 0.54
N ALA A 92 2.86 -21.55 -0.68
CA ALA A 92 4.18 -21.93 -1.18
C ALA A 92 5.13 -20.72 -1.37
N VAL A 93 4.59 -19.56 -1.72
CA VAL A 93 5.36 -18.30 -1.76
C VAL A 93 5.78 -17.90 -0.36
N ILE A 94 4.85 -17.93 0.61
CA ILE A 94 5.13 -17.60 2.01
C ILE A 94 6.24 -18.50 2.58
N ASP A 95 6.12 -19.80 2.41
CA ASP A 95 7.13 -20.76 2.87
C ASP A 95 8.52 -20.38 2.34
N LYS A 96 8.59 -20.01 1.05
CA LYS A 96 9.85 -19.66 0.42
C LYS A 96 10.43 -18.32 0.87
N ILE A 97 9.60 -17.29 1.00
CA ILE A 97 10.11 -15.96 1.39
C ILE A 97 10.40 -15.88 2.90
N ASN A 98 9.70 -16.65 3.72
CA ASN A 98 9.91 -16.68 5.17
C ASN A 98 11.23 -17.35 5.59
N GLU A 99 11.90 -18.06 4.69
CA GLU A 99 13.28 -18.48 4.90
C GLU A 99 14.22 -17.29 5.19
N ALA A 100 13.92 -16.11 4.63
CA ALA A 100 14.71 -14.89 4.80
C ALA A 100 13.99 -13.77 5.56
N PHE A 101 12.67 -13.72 5.49
CA PHE A 101 11.84 -12.65 6.06
C PHE A 101 10.59 -13.25 6.72
N PRO A 102 10.67 -13.63 8.01
CA PRO A 102 9.60 -14.37 8.70
C PRO A 102 8.36 -13.49 9.05
N GLU A 103 8.35 -12.23 8.63
CA GLU A 103 7.29 -11.28 8.91
C GLU A 103 6.05 -11.43 8.01
N PHE A 104 6.12 -12.26 6.96
CA PHE A 104 5.02 -12.40 6.01
C PHE A 104 4.04 -13.50 6.41
N ILE A 105 2.76 -13.22 6.16
CA ILE A 105 1.65 -14.16 6.35
C ILE A 105 0.82 -14.27 5.07
N SER A 106 0.09 -15.38 4.90
CA SER A 106 -0.75 -15.59 3.73
C SER A 106 -1.98 -14.68 3.76
N ALA A 107 -2.19 -13.96 2.65
CA ALA A 107 -3.49 -13.39 2.28
C ALA A 107 -4.26 -14.38 1.40
N THR A 108 -5.57 -14.23 1.31
CA THR A 108 -6.40 -15.10 0.45
C THR A 108 -6.16 -14.84 -1.05
N SER A 109 -5.75 -13.64 -1.41
CA SER A 109 -5.43 -13.24 -2.79
C SER A 109 -4.79 -11.86 -2.85
N VAL A 110 -4.31 -11.47 -4.03
CA VAL A 110 -3.86 -10.10 -4.32
C VAL A 110 -5.00 -9.06 -4.27
N ILE A 111 -6.24 -9.48 -4.35
CA ILE A 111 -7.39 -8.60 -4.16
C ILE A 111 -7.44 -8.13 -2.71
N GLU A 112 -7.23 -9.03 -1.75
CA GLU A 112 -7.16 -8.68 -0.34
C GLU A 112 -6.04 -7.68 -0.05
N THR A 113 -4.82 -7.93 -0.52
CA THR A 113 -3.68 -7.03 -0.31
C THR A 113 -3.89 -5.67 -0.96
N SER A 114 -4.47 -5.64 -2.17
CA SER A 114 -4.79 -4.42 -2.90
C SER A 114 -5.85 -3.57 -2.20
N PHE A 115 -6.95 -4.18 -1.76
CA PHE A 115 -8.03 -3.46 -1.10
C PHE A 115 -7.66 -3.01 0.32
N ASN A 116 -6.74 -3.67 0.99
CA ASN A 116 -6.22 -3.24 2.30
C ASN A 116 -5.08 -2.20 2.20
N ASN A 117 -4.82 -1.63 1.02
CA ASN A 117 -3.92 -0.49 0.85
C ASN A 117 -4.60 0.82 1.28
N ILE A 118 -4.69 1.08 2.58
CA ILE A 118 -5.35 2.28 3.13
C ILE A 118 -4.70 3.59 2.66
N GLY A 119 -3.42 3.56 2.26
CA GLY A 119 -2.77 4.69 1.63
C GLY A 119 -3.48 5.20 0.36
N ALA A 120 -4.19 4.33 -0.36
CA ALA A 120 -4.98 4.71 -1.53
C ALA A 120 -6.24 5.51 -1.17
N VAL A 121 -6.76 5.37 0.06
CA VAL A 121 -7.85 6.20 0.59
C VAL A 121 -7.32 7.55 1.06
N PHE A 122 -6.31 7.53 1.94
CA PHE A 122 -5.85 8.73 2.63
C PHE A 122 -5.07 9.69 1.73
N HIS A 123 -4.06 9.19 1.03
CA HIS A 123 -3.10 10.07 0.38
C HIS A 123 -3.71 10.92 -0.73
N PRO A 124 -4.44 10.37 -1.73
CA PRO A 124 -5.02 11.18 -2.80
C PRO A 124 -6.08 12.15 -2.27
N ALA A 125 -7.01 11.67 -1.44
CA ALA A 125 -8.11 12.50 -0.95
C ALA A 125 -7.61 13.67 -0.10
N ILE A 126 -6.72 13.42 0.88
CA ILE A 126 -6.14 14.50 1.70
C ILE A 126 -5.37 15.48 0.82
N THR A 127 -4.59 15.00 -0.15
CA THR A 127 -3.80 15.87 -1.03
C THR A 127 -4.69 16.75 -1.90
N ILE A 128 -5.72 16.19 -2.52
CA ILE A 128 -6.65 16.91 -3.39
C ILE A 128 -7.44 17.95 -2.59
N LEU A 129 -7.96 17.58 -1.43
CA LEU A 129 -8.76 18.49 -0.58
C LEU A 129 -7.92 19.61 0.07
N ASN A 130 -6.60 19.48 0.07
CA ASN A 130 -5.69 20.50 0.57
C ASN A 130 -4.83 21.16 -0.54
N THR A 131 -5.19 21.02 -1.81
CA THR A 131 -4.37 21.48 -2.94
C THR A 131 -3.95 22.94 -2.79
N SER A 132 -4.90 23.83 -2.55
CA SER A 132 -4.62 25.27 -2.39
C SER A 132 -3.70 25.55 -1.19
N ARG A 133 -3.88 24.84 -0.09
CA ARG A 133 -3.03 24.99 1.09
C ARG A 133 -1.61 24.47 0.81
N ILE A 134 -1.48 23.33 0.13
CA ILE A 134 -0.18 22.77 -0.27
C ILE A 134 0.59 23.79 -1.12
N GLU A 135 -0.04 24.34 -2.15
CA GLU A 135 0.58 25.31 -3.05
C GLU A 135 0.95 26.60 -2.35
N ALA A 136 0.03 27.16 -1.55
CA ALA A 136 0.25 28.42 -0.84
C ALA A 136 1.32 28.35 0.25
N THR A 137 1.49 27.19 0.87
CA THR A 137 2.43 27.01 2.01
C THR A 137 3.65 26.19 1.64
N TYR A 138 3.75 25.69 0.39
CA TYR A 138 4.79 24.71 -0.02
C TYR A 138 4.81 23.49 0.91
N GLY A 139 3.64 23.04 1.36
CA GLY A 139 3.46 21.89 2.24
C GLY A 139 3.87 22.14 3.69
N ASN A 140 4.04 23.38 4.12
CA ASN A 140 4.42 23.72 5.50
C ASN A 140 3.22 23.63 6.47
N PHE A 141 2.69 22.42 6.62
CA PHE A 141 1.69 22.05 7.61
C PHE A 141 1.68 20.52 7.81
N GLN A 142 1.15 20.05 8.93
CA GLN A 142 1.06 18.62 9.19
C GLN A 142 -0.04 17.98 8.36
N PHE A 143 0.36 17.05 7.47
CA PHE A 143 -0.49 16.46 6.45
C PHE A 143 -1.74 15.80 7.02
N TYR A 144 -1.59 15.00 8.07
CA TYR A 144 -2.71 14.30 8.70
C TYR A 144 -3.41 15.17 9.75
N ILE A 145 -2.63 15.77 10.66
CA ILE A 145 -3.21 16.48 11.81
C ILE A 145 -3.91 17.78 11.39
N GLU A 146 -3.30 18.57 10.51
CA GLU A 146 -3.88 19.83 10.04
C GLU A 146 -4.63 19.72 8.72
N GLY A 147 -4.31 18.70 7.93
CA GLY A 147 -4.94 18.45 6.62
C GLY A 147 -6.26 17.67 6.71
N VAL A 148 -6.54 17.00 7.82
CA VAL A 148 -7.77 16.25 8.03
C VAL A 148 -8.65 16.98 9.04
N THR A 149 -9.58 17.79 8.56
CA THR A 149 -10.66 18.37 9.35
C THR A 149 -11.80 17.37 9.51
N GLN A 150 -12.79 17.64 10.35
CA GLN A 150 -13.98 16.79 10.48
C GLN A 150 -14.69 16.58 9.13
N SER A 151 -14.70 17.61 8.27
CA SER A 151 -15.31 17.50 6.93
C SER A 151 -14.49 16.64 5.99
N VAL A 152 -13.17 16.73 6.05
CA VAL A 152 -12.27 15.87 5.28
C VAL A 152 -12.38 14.42 5.77
N ALA A 153 -12.44 14.20 7.09
CA ALA A 153 -12.61 12.86 7.66
C ALA A 153 -13.89 12.17 7.15
N ARG A 154 -15.02 12.90 7.10
CA ARG A 154 -16.27 12.36 6.53
C ARG A 154 -16.13 11.95 5.06
N ILE A 155 -15.38 12.71 4.26
CA ILE A 155 -15.09 12.31 2.87
C ILE A 155 -14.23 11.06 2.82
N LEU A 156 -13.22 10.95 3.70
CA LEU A 156 -12.40 9.75 3.80
C LEU A 156 -13.23 8.52 4.19
N GLU A 157 -14.17 8.67 5.12
CA GLU A 157 -15.08 7.60 5.53
C GLU A 157 -15.97 7.14 4.37
N GLU A 158 -16.49 8.07 3.54
CA GLU A 158 -17.27 7.72 2.35
C GLU A 158 -16.43 7.00 1.28
N VAL A 159 -15.23 7.50 0.98
CA VAL A 159 -14.31 6.83 0.04
C VAL A 159 -13.94 5.43 0.55
N ASP A 160 -13.74 5.30 1.85
CA ASP A 160 -13.45 4.01 2.48
C ASP A 160 -14.63 3.04 2.41
N ARG A 161 -15.85 3.54 2.65
CA ARG A 161 -17.08 2.74 2.50
C ARG A 161 -17.23 2.19 1.09
N GLU A 162 -17.06 3.05 0.06
CA GLU A 162 -17.10 2.60 -1.35
C GLU A 162 -16.05 1.53 -1.64
N ARG A 163 -14.83 1.71 -1.15
CA ARG A 163 -13.74 0.71 -1.29
C ARG A 163 -14.13 -0.63 -0.67
N VAL A 164 -14.67 -0.62 0.54
CA VAL A 164 -15.10 -1.85 1.24
C VAL A 164 -16.27 -2.52 0.51
N GLU A 165 -17.24 -1.75 0.03
CA GLU A 165 -18.37 -2.28 -0.74
C GLU A 165 -17.90 -2.96 -2.05
N ILE A 166 -16.97 -2.33 -2.79
CA ILE A 166 -16.39 -2.93 -4.01
C ILE A 166 -15.63 -4.21 -3.67
N ALA A 167 -14.84 -4.22 -2.59
CA ALA A 167 -14.13 -5.40 -2.15
C ALA A 167 -15.09 -6.57 -1.83
N HIS A 168 -16.19 -6.29 -1.14
CA HIS A 168 -17.21 -7.28 -0.85
C HIS A 168 -17.90 -7.79 -2.13
N ALA A 169 -18.20 -6.92 -3.09
CA ALA A 169 -18.75 -7.29 -4.39
C ALA A 169 -17.80 -8.24 -5.16
N LEU A 170 -16.49 -8.06 -5.00
CA LEU A 170 -15.45 -8.95 -5.52
C LEU A 170 -15.20 -10.18 -4.63
N LYS A 171 -16.05 -10.42 -3.63
CA LYS A 171 -15.97 -11.55 -2.69
C LYS A 171 -14.69 -11.56 -1.83
N CYS A 172 -14.05 -10.41 -1.65
CA CYS A 172 -12.97 -10.25 -0.69
C CYS A 172 -13.56 -10.21 0.72
N LYS A 173 -13.23 -11.20 1.56
CA LYS A 173 -13.81 -11.33 2.91
C LYS A 173 -13.00 -10.60 3.98
N ASN A 174 -11.71 -10.47 3.79
CA ASN A 174 -10.77 -9.94 4.79
C ASN A 174 -10.39 -8.49 4.49
N VAL A 175 -11.36 -7.67 4.10
CA VAL A 175 -11.14 -6.23 3.93
C VAL A 175 -11.46 -5.50 5.23
N LEU A 176 -10.51 -4.70 5.71
CA LEU A 176 -10.68 -3.86 6.89
C LEU A 176 -11.22 -2.49 6.48
N THR A 177 -12.06 -1.88 7.31
CA THR A 177 -12.30 -0.44 7.19
C THR A 177 -11.01 0.33 7.51
N ALA A 178 -10.92 1.58 7.10
CA ALA A 178 -9.76 2.42 7.45
C ALA A 178 -9.64 2.61 8.97
N LEU A 179 -10.76 2.68 9.67
CA LEU A 179 -10.80 2.77 11.13
C LEU A 179 -10.29 1.49 11.79
N ASP A 180 -10.79 0.31 11.37
CA ASP A 180 -10.31 -0.99 11.86
C ASP A 180 -8.82 -1.19 11.58
N TRP A 181 -8.38 -0.75 10.41
CA TRP A 181 -6.96 -0.82 10.04
C TRP A 181 -6.09 0.06 10.95
N LEU A 182 -6.53 1.28 11.28
CA LEU A 182 -5.84 2.15 12.24
C LEU A 182 -5.80 1.52 13.63
N SER A 183 -6.92 0.93 14.06
CA SER A 183 -7.00 0.22 15.34
C SER A 183 -5.99 -0.92 15.41
N MET A 184 -5.95 -1.74 14.38
CA MET A 184 -5.03 -2.89 14.32
C MET A 184 -3.56 -2.45 14.19
N ALA A 185 -3.28 -1.48 13.32
CA ALA A 185 -1.90 -1.10 12.99
C ALA A 185 -1.23 -0.25 14.08
N TYR A 186 -2.01 0.57 14.80
CA TYR A 186 -1.50 1.54 15.76
C TYR A 186 -2.03 1.36 17.19
N ASN A 187 -2.93 0.41 17.42
CA ASN A 187 -3.57 0.19 18.70
C ASN A 187 -4.37 1.42 19.19
N ILE A 188 -5.13 2.02 18.26
CA ILE A 188 -5.96 3.20 18.47
C ILE A 188 -7.42 2.77 18.35
N PHE A 189 -8.21 3.00 19.39
CA PHE A 189 -9.61 2.58 19.48
C PHE A 189 -10.49 3.83 19.63
N GLU A 190 -10.92 4.36 18.49
CA GLU A 190 -11.76 5.55 18.39
C GLU A 190 -13.02 5.23 17.57
N ASP A 191 -14.06 6.04 17.76
CA ASP A 191 -15.37 5.82 17.12
C ASP A 191 -15.47 6.36 15.69
N ASN A 192 -14.49 7.16 15.22
CA ASN A 192 -14.48 7.79 13.92
C ASN A 192 -13.06 8.05 13.42
N LEU A 193 -12.93 8.27 12.09
CA LEU A 193 -11.62 8.50 11.47
C LEU A 193 -10.96 9.81 11.90
N PHE A 194 -11.73 10.85 12.21
CA PHE A 194 -11.14 12.12 12.65
C PHE A 194 -10.34 11.91 13.94
N ASP A 195 -10.95 11.35 14.96
CA ASP A 195 -10.30 11.11 16.25
C ASP A 195 -9.16 10.08 16.12
N ALA A 196 -9.38 9.01 15.35
CA ALA A 196 -8.35 7.99 15.11
C ALA A 196 -7.10 8.55 14.42
N ILE A 197 -7.25 9.49 13.50
CA ILE A 197 -6.14 10.15 12.82
C ILE A 197 -5.42 11.14 13.77
N HIS A 198 -6.18 11.95 14.52
CA HIS A 198 -5.61 12.98 15.39
C HIS A 198 -4.94 12.40 16.63
N ASN A 199 -5.45 11.31 17.17
CA ASN A 199 -4.87 10.61 18.33
C ASN A 199 -3.76 9.61 17.93
N ASN A 200 -3.42 9.54 16.63
CA ASN A 200 -2.34 8.67 16.16
C ASN A 200 -0.96 9.34 16.30
N PRO A 201 -0.12 8.91 17.24
CA PRO A 201 1.21 9.48 17.42
C PRO A 201 2.13 9.28 16.20
N GLY A 202 1.83 8.27 15.36
CA GLY A 202 2.55 8.00 14.12
C GLY A 202 2.30 9.02 13.01
N TYR A 203 1.27 9.88 13.15
CA TYR A 203 0.93 10.90 12.17
C TYR A 203 1.40 12.31 12.53
N VAL A 204 1.79 12.51 13.79
CA VAL A 204 2.33 13.79 14.26
C VAL A 204 3.66 14.10 13.60
N GLY A 205 3.82 15.35 13.15
CA GLY A 205 5.06 15.83 12.51
C GLY A 205 5.28 15.37 11.07
N ILE A 206 4.30 14.70 10.44
CA ILE A 206 4.38 14.38 9.01
C ILE A 206 3.91 15.58 8.22
N ASN A 207 4.84 16.29 7.59
CA ASN A 207 4.52 17.44 6.74
C ASN A 207 3.85 17.03 5.42
N ALA A 208 3.01 17.92 4.89
CA ALA A 208 2.42 17.78 3.58
C ALA A 208 3.49 17.77 2.46
N PRO A 209 3.17 17.22 1.28
CA PRO A 209 4.07 17.32 0.14
C PRO A 209 4.21 18.78 -0.30
N ARG A 210 5.37 19.14 -0.86
CA ARG A 210 5.63 20.53 -1.30
C ARG A 210 4.83 20.94 -2.53
N THR A 211 4.41 19.96 -3.34
CA THR A 211 3.63 20.14 -4.56
C THR A 211 2.60 19.02 -4.69
N ILE A 212 1.55 19.24 -5.47
CA ILE A 212 0.56 18.22 -5.78
C ILE A 212 1.11 17.10 -6.69
N ASN A 213 2.14 17.40 -7.48
CA ASN A 213 2.82 16.39 -8.31
C ASN A 213 3.79 15.57 -7.44
N ASN A 214 3.28 14.58 -6.77
CA ASN A 214 4.04 13.73 -5.86
C ASN A 214 3.41 12.33 -5.75
N ARG A 215 4.12 11.40 -5.11
CA ARG A 215 3.74 9.98 -4.95
C ARG A 215 2.39 9.73 -4.24
N TYR A 216 1.71 10.73 -3.73
CA TYR A 216 0.39 10.59 -3.11
C TYR A 216 -0.74 10.66 -4.14
N ILE A 217 -0.43 11.20 -5.33
CA ILE A 217 -1.36 11.33 -6.47
C ILE A 217 -0.93 10.41 -7.64
N THR A 218 0.37 10.26 -7.89
CA THR A 218 0.94 9.54 -9.04
C THR A 218 1.51 8.19 -8.67
#